data_4211d1f9fcadc6012e7f3b71dcbf24e0
#
_entry.id   4211d1f9fcadc6012e7f3b71dcbf24e0
#
_cell.length_a   1.000
_cell.length_b   1.000
_cell.length_c   1.000
_cell.angle_alpha   90.00
_cell.angle_beta   90.00
_cell.angle_gamma   90.00
#
_symmetry.space_group_name_H-M   'P 1'
#
loop_
_entity.id
_entity.type
_entity.pdbx_description
1 polymer ?
#
loop_
_entity_poly.entity_id
_entity_poly.type
_entity_poly.pdbx_seq_one_letter_code
_entity_poly.pdbx_strand_id
1 'polypeptide(L)'
;FGLFIHWGVYSVLGDGEWVMNNQNISINEYKKLPSFFNPVYFDAEEWVLMAKNAGMKYITITSRHHDGFSMFDSKASNYNIVEKTPYGKDVLKMLSNACKKHGLKLFFYYSQLDWFRDDYYPRGRTGNGISGRGTGNWDDYIEFMKSQLTELLTNYGEIGGIWFDGEWDQMEWDGKRFGKKMMDFKLDEVYRLIHELQPQALIGSNHHIAPN
;
A
#
# COMPACT_ATOMS: atom_id res chain seq x y z
N PHE A 1 19.33 8.60 5.51
CA PHE A 1 18.78 7.64 4.52
C PHE A 1 17.99 6.54 5.24
N GLY A 2 17.17 5.80 4.52
CA GLY A 2 16.30 4.75 5.05
C GLY A 2 16.23 3.54 4.14
N LEU A 3 15.55 2.49 4.61
CA LEU A 3 15.26 1.28 3.86
C LEU A 3 13.86 1.39 3.26
N PHE A 4 13.69 1.05 1.97
CA PHE A 4 12.40 0.92 1.36
C PHE A 4 12.16 -0.55 0.96
N ILE A 5 11.07 -1.14 1.44
CA ILE A 5 10.73 -2.54 1.27
C ILE A 5 9.44 -2.66 0.47
N HIS A 6 9.51 -3.30 -0.70
CA HIS A 6 8.34 -3.79 -1.43
C HIS A 6 8.16 -5.26 -1.11
N TRP A 7 7.07 -5.60 -0.42
CA TRP A 7 6.77 -6.96 -0.02
C TRP A 7 5.27 -7.21 0.06
N GLY A 8 4.80 -8.27 -0.56
CA GLY A 8 3.39 -8.63 -0.63
C GLY A 8 3.19 -10.00 -1.25
N VAL A 9 1.94 -10.38 -1.52
CA VAL A 9 1.62 -11.69 -2.12
C VAL A 9 2.24 -11.90 -3.50
N TYR A 10 2.56 -10.83 -4.24
CA TYR A 10 3.31 -10.92 -5.49
C TYR A 10 4.69 -11.59 -5.32
N SER A 11 5.26 -11.57 -4.13
CA SER A 11 6.52 -12.26 -3.84
C SER A 11 6.44 -13.78 -4.02
N VAL A 12 5.23 -14.36 -3.97
CA VAL A 12 5.01 -15.79 -4.26
C VAL A 12 5.38 -16.14 -5.70
N LEU A 13 5.18 -15.19 -6.62
CA LEU A 13 5.50 -15.39 -8.04
C LEU A 13 6.96 -15.06 -8.38
N GLY A 14 7.64 -14.27 -7.56
CA GLY A 14 9.05 -13.91 -7.77
C GLY A 14 9.32 -13.04 -9.00
N ASP A 15 8.32 -12.33 -9.51
CA ASP A 15 8.40 -11.53 -10.75
C ASP A 15 8.02 -10.04 -10.51
N GLY A 16 8.30 -9.56 -9.31
CA GLY A 16 8.09 -8.16 -8.92
C GLY A 16 6.64 -7.81 -8.58
N GLU A 17 6.48 -6.60 -8.05
CA GLU A 17 5.21 -6.09 -7.53
C GLU A 17 4.19 -5.73 -8.64
N TRP A 18 4.66 -5.61 -9.88
CA TRP A 18 3.84 -5.32 -11.06
C TRP A 18 3.34 -6.57 -11.79
N VAL A 19 3.69 -7.77 -11.32
CA VAL A 19 3.41 -9.04 -12.02
C VAL A 19 1.95 -9.21 -12.40
N MET A 20 1.01 -8.79 -11.54
CA MET A 20 -0.43 -8.89 -11.83
C MET A 20 -0.82 -8.13 -13.10
N ASN A 21 -0.32 -6.90 -13.26
CA ASN A 21 -0.56 -6.08 -14.44
C ASN A 21 0.23 -6.59 -15.66
N ASN A 22 1.53 -6.87 -15.48
CA ASN A 22 2.43 -7.19 -16.58
C ASN A 22 2.05 -8.50 -17.29
N GLN A 23 1.55 -9.46 -16.51
CA GLN A 23 1.10 -10.76 -17.03
C GLN A 23 -0.42 -10.85 -17.20
N ASN A 24 -1.17 -9.76 -16.97
CA ASN A 24 -2.63 -9.71 -17.05
C ASN A 24 -3.30 -10.85 -16.24
N ILE A 25 -2.79 -11.12 -15.04
CA ILE A 25 -3.32 -12.20 -14.19
C ILE A 25 -4.73 -11.83 -13.73
N SER A 26 -5.69 -12.72 -14.00
CA SER A 26 -7.08 -12.49 -13.63
C SER A 26 -7.26 -12.38 -12.10
N ILE A 27 -8.31 -11.66 -11.66
CA ILE A 27 -8.70 -11.61 -10.23
C ILE A 27 -8.87 -13.04 -9.67
N ASN A 28 -9.47 -13.94 -10.46
CA ASN A 28 -9.75 -15.31 -10.02
C ASN A 28 -8.48 -16.13 -9.78
N GLU A 29 -7.42 -15.88 -10.51
CA GLU A 29 -6.12 -16.52 -10.29
C GLU A 29 -5.32 -15.81 -9.18
N TYR A 30 -5.25 -14.49 -9.23
CA TYR A 30 -4.45 -13.72 -8.30
C TYR A 30 -4.91 -13.88 -6.84
N LYS A 31 -6.23 -13.93 -6.60
CA LYS A 31 -6.81 -14.14 -5.27
C LYS A 31 -6.46 -15.48 -4.61
N LYS A 32 -5.83 -16.41 -5.33
CA LYS A 32 -5.33 -17.68 -4.78
C LYS A 32 -3.94 -17.53 -4.13
N LEU A 33 -3.16 -16.52 -4.51
CA LEU A 33 -1.78 -16.33 -4.06
C LEU A 33 -1.65 -16.24 -2.53
N PRO A 34 -2.55 -15.56 -1.80
CA PRO A 34 -2.45 -15.50 -0.34
C PRO A 34 -2.36 -16.86 0.34
N SER A 35 -2.99 -17.92 -0.21
CA SER A 35 -2.93 -19.26 0.36
C SER A 35 -1.53 -19.89 0.31
N PHE A 36 -0.63 -19.37 -0.52
CA PHE A 36 0.77 -19.77 -0.62
C PHE A 36 1.73 -18.82 0.10
N PHE A 37 1.23 -17.68 0.58
CA PHE A 37 2.05 -16.69 1.26
C PHE A 37 2.17 -17.01 2.75
N ASN A 38 3.25 -17.70 3.12
CA ASN A 38 3.48 -18.15 4.49
C ASN A 38 4.90 -17.81 4.97
N PRO A 39 5.20 -16.56 5.30
CA PRO A 39 6.54 -16.11 5.65
C PRO A 39 6.94 -16.48 7.09
N VAL A 40 7.06 -17.78 7.39
CA VAL A 40 7.36 -18.29 8.74
C VAL A 40 8.71 -17.86 9.29
N TYR A 41 9.64 -17.44 8.42
CA TYR A 41 10.97 -16.94 8.81
C TYR A 41 11.04 -15.43 8.93
N PHE A 42 9.90 -14.71 8.78
CA PHE A 42 9.90 -13.27 8.98
C PHE A 42 10.20 -12.93 10.44
N ASP A 43 11.27 -12.18 10.66
CA ASP A 43 11.66 -11.62 11.94
C ASP A 43 11.79 -10.09 11.83
N ALA A 44 10.82 -9.39 12.41
CA ALA A 44 10.76 -7.94 12.38
C ALA A 44 11.93 -7.29 13.13
N GLU A 45 12.41 -7.92 14.20
CA GLU A 45 13.53 -7.39 14.99
C GLU A 45 14.85 -7.51 14.20
N GLU A 46 15.07 -8.64 13.53
CA GLU A 46 16.22 -8.81 12.65
C GLU A 46 16.27 -7.76 11.53
N TRP A 47 15.14 -7.52 10.87
CA TRP A 47 15.05 -6.52 9.80
C TRP A 47 15.37 -5.10 10.32
N VAL A 48 14.81 -4.75 11.47
CA VAL A 48 15.04 -3.42 12.08
C VAL A 48 16.49 -3.26 12.53
N LEU A 49 17.07 -4.28 13.15
CA LEU A 49 18.48 -4.26 13.57
C LEU A 49 19.43 -4.19 12.38
N MET A 50 19.16 -4.91 11.30
CA MET A 50 19.92 -4.82 10.05
C MET A 50 19.91 -3.39 9.50
N ALA A 51 18.74 -2.75 9.39
CA ALA A 51 18.62 -1.37 8.94
C ALA A 51 19.35 -0.40 9.87
N LYS A 52 19.19 -0.55 11.18
CA LYS A 52 19.85 0.28 12.20
C LYS A 52 21.38 0.16 12.13
N ASN A 53 21.90 -1.06 12.03
CA ASN A 53 23.35 -1.32 11.97
C ASN A 53 23.96 -0.78 10.67
N ALA A 54 23.19 -0.72 9.59
CA ALA A 54 23.56 -0.04 8.34
C ALA A 54 23.50 1.50 8.44
N GLY A 55 23.10 2.07 9.59
CA GLY A 55 23.01 3.51 9.81
C GLY A 55 21.74 4.17 9.32
N MET A 56 20.74 3.39 8.90
CA MET A 56 19.44 3.88 8.44
C MET A 56 18.63 4.47 9.60
N LYS A 57 17.79 5.45 9.31
CA LYS A 57 17.01 6.20 10.31
C LYS A 57 15.52 5.86 10.27
N TYR A 58 15.07 5.26 9.19
CA TYR A 58 13.67 4.88 8.99
C TYR A 58 13.56 3.69 8.06
N ILE A 59 12.41 3.04 8.12
CA ILE A 59 11.97 2.00 7.20
C ILE A 59 10.65 2.46 6.57
N THR A 60 10.53 2.34 5.25
CA THR A 60 9.27 2.44 4.52
C THR A 60 8.91 1.05 4.01
N ILE A 61 7.69 0.61 4.25
CA ILE A 61 7.20 -0.71 3.78
C ILE A 61 5.85 -0.57 3.10
N THR A 62 5.62 -1.37 2.06
CA THR A 62 4.31 -1.45 1.41
C THR A 62 3.26 -2.01 2.38
N SER A 63 2.36 -1.15 2.87
CA SER A 63 1.20 -1.59 3.64
C SER A 63 0.15 -2.25 2.73
N ARG A 64 0.04 -1.73 1.50
CA ARG A 64 -0.79 -2.22 0.42
C ARG A 64 -0.23 -1.70 -0.90
N HIS A 65 -0.01 -2.59 -1.87
CA HIS A 65 0.44 -2.24 -3.22
C HIS A 65 -0.74 -2.23 -4.21
N HIS A 66 -0.49 -2.03 -5.48
CA HIS A 66 -1.48 -1.91 -6.56
C HIS A 66 -2.37 -3.16 -6.72
N ASP A 67 -1.90 -4.31 -6.28
CA ASP A 67 -2.64 -5.59 -6.27
C ASP A 67 -3.77 -5.64 -5.23
N GLY A 68 -3.92 -4.60 -4.42
CA GLY A 68 -4.99 -4.45 -3.45
C GLY A 68 -4.84 -5.30 -2.17
N PHE A 69 -3.77 -6.10 -2.05
CA PHE A 69 -3.56 -6.94 -0.87
C PHE A 69 -2.98 -6.15 0.30
N SER A 70 -3.65 -6.21 1.46
CA SER A 70 -3.22 -5.51 2.66
C SER A 70 -2.29 -6.38 3.50
N MET A 71 -1.07 -5.89 3.78
CA MET A 71 -0.06 -6.57 4.60
C MET A 71 -0.28 -6.39 6.11
N PHE A 72 -1.48 -5.99 6.52
CA PHE A 72 -1.87 -5.70 7.89
C PHE A 72 -3.29 -6.19 8.18
N ASP A 73 -3.68 -6.25 9.47
CA ASP A 73 -5.01 -6.66 9.92
C ASP A 73 -6.05 -5.55 9.67
N SER A 74 -6.40 -5.34 8.40
CA SER A 74 -7.41 -4.36 8.00
C SER A 74 -8.81 -4.91 8.26
N LYS A 75 -9.66 -4.11 8.92
CA LYS A 75 -11.10 -4.40 9.06
C LYS A 75 -11.91 -3.82 7.91
N ALA A 76 -11.33 -2.88 7.16
CA ALA A 76 -11.93 -2.34 5.95
C ALA A 76 -11.89 -3.32 4.76
N SER A 77 -11.00 -4.34 4.80
CA SER A 77 -10.88 -5.35 3.75
C SER A 77 -10.53 -6.72 4.33
N ASN A 78 -11.25 -7.76 3.93
CA ASN A 78 -10.87 -9.13 4.23
C ASN A 78 -9.77 -9.68 3.30
N TYR A 79 -9.35 -8.93 2.27
CA TYR A 79 -8.23 -9.30 1.40
C TYR A 79 -6.92 -8.83 2.03
N ASN A 80 -6.55 -9.48 3.13
CA ASN A 80 -5.42 -9.11 3.96
C ASN A 80 -4.64 -10.35 4.47
N ILE A 81 -3.43 -10.08 4.97
CA ILE A 81 -2.48 -11.13 5.40
C ILE A 81 -3.02 -11.98 6.57
N VAL A 82 -3.81 -11.41 7.47
CA VAL A 82 -4.35 -12.13 8.63
C VAL A 82 -5.46 -13.09 8.22
N GLU A 83 -6.37 -12.62 7.36
CA GLU A 83 -7.57 -13.36 6.97
C GLU A 83 -7.34 -14.37 5.85
N LYS A 84 -6.38 -14.10 4.95
CA LYS A 84 -6.25 -14.86 3.68
C LYS A 84 -4.99 -15.70 3.59
N THR A 85 -4.07 -15.61 4.55
CA THR A 85 -2.83 -16.39 4.50
C THR A 85 -2.74 -17.43 5.60
N PRO A 86 -2.03 -18.54 5.40
CA PRO A 86 -1.75 -19.49 6.48
C PRO A 86 -0.86 -18.89 7.58
N TYR A 87 -0.14 -17.80 7.30
CA TYR A 87 0.66 -17.07 8.28
C TYR A 87 -0.20 -16.43 9.38
N GLY A 88 -1.32 -15.82 9.01
CA GLY A 88 -2.35 -15.32 9.94
C GLY A 88 -1.89 -14.26 10.95
N LYS A 89 -0.79 -13.55 10.68
CA LYS A 89 -0.23 -12.54 11.59
C LYS A 89 -0.04 -11.20 10.88
N ASP A 90 -0.22 -10.11 11.63
CA ASP A 90 0.00 -8.75 11.15
C ASP A 90 1.50 -8.39 11.18
N VAL A 91 2.15 -8.45 10.01
CA VAL A 91 3.58 -8.15 9.88
C VAL A 91 3.90 -6.68 10.12
N LEU A 92 2.97 -5.76 9.80
CA LEU A 92 3.18 -4.34 10.05
C LEU A 92 3.12 -4.03 11.55
N LYS A 93 2.28 -4.72 12.30
CA LYS A 93 2.24 -4.58 13.76
C LYS A 93 3.53 -5.08 14.40
N MET A 94 4.05 -6.21 13.93
CA MET A 94 5.34 -6.74 14.39
C MET A 94 6.47 -5.76 14.07
N LEU A 95 6.49 -5.22 12.84
CA LEU A 95 7.52 -4.26 12.42
C LEU A 95 7.42 -2.93 13.19
N SER A 96 6.21 -2.40 13.43
CA SER A 96 6.03 -1.16 14.19
C SER A 96 6.55 -1.28 15.63
N ASN A 97 6.28 -2.43 16.28
CA ASN A 97 6.79 -2.71 17.61
C ASN A 97 8.33 -2.77 17.64
N ALA A 98 8.94 -3.44 16.66
CA ALA A 98 10.40 -3.52 16.54
C ALA A 98 11.02 -2.15 16.24
N CYS A 99 10.45 -1.37 15.33
CA CYS A 99 10.90 0.00 15.03
C CYS A 99 10.85 0.88 16.28
N LYS A 100 9.75 0.85 17.03
CA LYS A 100 9.60 1.58 18.29
C LYS A 100 10.67 1.17 19.31
N LYS A 101 10.89 -0.14 19.49
CA LYS A 101 11.89 -0.69 20.41
C LYS A 101 13.31 -0.22 20.11
N HIS A 102 13.67 -0.13 18.82
CA HIS A 102 15.01 0.17 18.37
C HIS A 102 15.22 1.64 17.92
N GLY A 103 14.18 2.47 17.99
CA GLY A 103 14.27 3.91 17.71
C GLY A 103 14.37 4.25 16.23
N LEU A 104 13.86 3.42 15.33
CA LEU A 104 13.69 3.73 13.92
C LEU A 104 12.28 4.28 13.67
N LYS A 105 12.15 5.22 12.73
CA LYS A 105 10.84 5.68 12.28
C LYS A 105 10.28 4.67 11.25
N LEU A 106 8.97 4.37 11.34
CA LEU A 106 8.28 3.53 10.36
C LEU A 106 7.40 4.41 9.48
N PHE A 107 7.48 4.21 8.17
CA PHE A 107 6.62 4.83 7.18
C PHE A 107 5.84 3.74 6.46
N PHE A 108 4.58 4.01 6.14
CA PHE A 108 3.79 3.12 5.30
C PHE A 108 3.70 3.67 3.89
N TYR A 109 4.15 2.89 2.91
CA TYR A 109 3.75 3.09 1.53
C TYR A 109 2.30 2.66 1.38
N TYR A 110 1.50 3.47 0.73
CA TYR A 110 0.10 3.18 0.46
C TYR A 110 -0.22 3.46 -1.01
N SER A 111 -0.71 2.43 -1.72
CA SER A 111 -1.17 2.58 -3.09
C SER A 111 -2.54 3.23 -3.17
N GLN A 112 -2.65 4.34 -3.91
CA GLN A 112 -3.90 4.95 -4.31
C GLN A 112 -4.55 4.22 -5.49
N LEU A 113 -3.73 3.57 -6.32
CA LEU A 113 -4.14 2.69 -7.41
C LEU A 113 -4.54 1.32 -6.86
N ASP A 114 -5.62 0.73 -7.42
CA ASP A 114 -6.07 -0.61 -7.07
C ASP A 114 -6.51 -1.41 -8.30
N TRP A 115 -5.82 -2.52 -8.55
CA TRP A 115 -6.20 -3.44 -9.62
C TRP A 115 -7.23 -4.49 -9.19
N PHE A 116 -7.49 -4.63 -7.89
CA PHE A 116 -8.32 -5.72 -7.35
C PHE A 116 -9.76 -5.28 -7.08
N ARG A 117 -9.96 -4.08 -6.50
CA ARG A 117 -11.27 -3.63 -6.06
C ARG A 117 -12.18 -3.19 -7.22
N ASP A 118 -13.46 -3.53 -7.12
CA ASP A 118 -14.45 -3.15 -8.11
C ASP A 118 -14.80 -1.65 -8.06
N ASP A 119 -14.78 -1.05 -6.88
CA ASP A 119 -15.07 0.38 -6.67
C ASP A 119 -13.95 1.34 -7.13
N TYR A 120 -12.74 0.83 -7.42
CA TYR A 120 -11.74 1.59 -8.19
C TYR A 120 -12.21 1.68 -9.65
N TYR A 121 -13.23 2.49 -9.87
CA TYR A 121 -13.92 2.65 -11.15
C TYR A 121 -14.40 4.09 -11.34
N PRO A 122 -14.19 4.73 -12.51
CA PRO A 122 -13.63 4.16 -13.74
C PRO A 122 -12.15 3.75 -13.60
N ARG A 123 -11.75 2.77 -14.41
CA ARG A 123 -10.38 2.25 -14.42
C ARG A 123 -9.41 3.34 -14.89
N GLY A 124 -8.21 3.30 -14.32
CA GLY A 124 -7.12 4.15 -14.73
C GLY A 124 -6.40 3.64 -15.98
N ARG A 125 -5.15 4.04 -16.10
CA ARG A 125 -4.30 3.72 -17.27
C ARG A 125 -3.73 2.31 -17.24
N THR A 126 -3.69 1.67 -16.06
CA THR A 126 -3.09 0.35 -15.85
C THR A 126 -4.12 -0.71 -15.46
N GLY A 127 -3.71 -1.97 -15.46
CA GLY A 127 -4.57 -3.09 -15.09
C GLY A 127 -5.69 -3.40 -16.08
N ASN A 128 -5.68 -2.81 -17.28
CA ASN A 128 -6.77 -2.95 -18.25
C ASN A 128 -6.87 -4.36 -18.86
N GLY A 129 -5.78 -5.14 -18.83
CA GLY A 129 -5.77 -6.55 -19.24
C GLY A 129 -6.21 -7.52 -18.14
N ILE A 130 -6.39 -7.07 -16.91
CA ILE A 130 -6.78 -7.91 -15.78
C ILE A 130 -8.27 -8.22 -15.87
N SER A 131 -8.62 -9.47 -16.11
CA SER A 131 -10.02 -9.93 -16.22
C SER A 131 -10.62 -10.25 -14.83
N GLY A 132 -11.96 -10.28 -14.77
CA GLY A 132 -12.72 -10.61 -13.56
C GLY A 132 -12.95 -9.43 -12.62
N ARG A 133 -12.62 -8.21 -13.05
CA ARG A 133 -12.92 -6.96 -12.31
C ARG A 133 -14.35 -6.52 -12.58
N GLY A 134 -15.09 -6.19 -11.54
CA GLY A 134 -16.42 -5.59 -11.62
C GLY A 134 -16.37 -4.06 -11.84
N THR A 135 -17.50 -3.42 -11.59
CA THR A 135 -17.67 -1.96 -11.56
C THR A 135 -18.23 -1.55 -10.20
N GLY A 136 -17.92 -0.34 -9.77
CA GLY A 136 -18.37 0.17 -8.48
C GLY A 136 -18.41 1.69 -8.46
N ASN A 137 -18.46 2.25 -7.27
CA ASN A 137 -18.56 3.69 -7.06
C ASN A 137 -17.23 4.23 -6.53
N TRP A 138 -16.74 5.29 -7.16
CA TRP A 138 -15.49 5.94 -6.77
C TRP A 138 -15.51 6.49 -5.33
N ASP A 139 -16.63 7.04 -4.89
CA ASP A 139 -16.74 7.56 -3.53
C ASP A 139 -16.63 6.45 -2.48
N ASP A 140 -17.12 5.24 -2.77
CA ASP A 140 -16.93 4.06 -1.89
C ASP A 140 -15.45 3.67 -1.81
N TYR A 141 -14.71 3.79 -2.93
CA TYR A 141 -13.26 3.59 -2.94
C TYR A 141 -12.52 4.63 -2.07
N ILE A 142 -12.92 5.89 -2.13
CA ILE A 142 -12.33 6.95 -1.30
C ILE A 142 -12.58 6.69 0.19
N GLU A 143 -13.80 6.32 0.56
CA GLU A 143 -14.12 5.98 1.96
C GLU A 143 -13.37 4.72 2.44
N PHE A 144 -13.21 3.72 1.57
CA PHE A 144 -12.36 2.57 1.86
C PHE A 144 -10.91 2.99 2.12
N MET A 145 -10.33 3.83 1.26
CA MET A 145 -8.97 4.34 1.41
C MET A 145 -8.80 5.11 2.73
N LYS A 146 -9.73 6.01 3.07
CA LYS A 146 -9.73 6.75 4.35
C LYS A 146 -9.84 5.80 5.55
N SER A 147 -10.66 4.75 5.46
CA SER A 147 -10.81 3.75 6.51
C SER A 147 -9.49 3.00 6.76
N GLN A 148 -8.82 2.53 5.70
CA GLN A 148 -7.53 1.87 5.86
C GLN A 148 -6.42 2.82 6.38
N LEU A 149 -6.40 4.06 5.93
CA LEU A 149 -5.46 5.06 6.45
C LEU A 149 -5.72 5.33 7.94
N THR A 150 -7.00 5.41 8.36
CA THR A 150 -7.35 5.53 9.78
C THR A 150 -6.81 4.36 10.59
N GLU A 151 -6.95 3.12 10.10
CA GLU A 151 -6.38 1.93 10.75
C GLU A 151 -4.85 2.04 10.90
N LEU A 152 -4.15 2.40 9.83
CA LEU A 152 -2.69 2.55 9.84
C LEU A 152 -2.21 3.67 10.77
N LEU A 153 -2.97 4.74 10.91
CA LEU A 153 -2.64 5.89 11.74
C LEU A 153 -3.01 5.70 13.22
N THR A 154 -3.90 4.77 13.54
CA THR A 154 -4.38 4.59 14.93
C THR A 154 -3.90 3.31 15.60
N ASN A 155 -3.63 2.24 14.82
CA ASN A 155 -3.36 0.91 15.39
C ASN A 155 -1.87 0.58 15.52
N TYR A 156 -0.97 1.37 14.93
CA TYR A 156 0.48 1.05 14.82
C TYR A 156 1.38 1.97 15.66
N GLY A 157 0.78 2.80 16.53
CA GLY A 157 1.50 3.79 17.33
C GLY A 157 1.94 5.00 16.51
N GLU A 158 2.92 5.75 17.00
CA GLU A 158 3.47 6.88 16.27
C GLU A 158 4.26 6.41 15.04
N ILE A 159 3.84 6.84 13.85
CA ILE A 159 4.53 6.54 12.59
C ILE A 159 5.26 7.77 12.04
N GLY A 160 6.26 7.55 11.19
CA GLY A 160 7.00 8.62 10.51
C GLY A 160 6.17 9.33 9.44
N GLY A 161 5.28 8.60 8.79
CA GLY A 161 4.39 9.15 7.77
C GLY A 161 3.83 8.12 6.80
N ILE A 162 3.10 8.65 5.82
CA ILE A 162 2.53 7.88 4.70
C ILE A 162 3.23 8.30 3.41
N TRP A 163 3.62 7.33 2.60
CA TRP A 163 4.12 7.56 1.25
C TRP A 163 3.15 7.01 0.22
N PHE A 164 2.49 7.91 -0.49
CA PHE A 164 1.50 7.61 -1.50
C PHE A 164 2.12 7.28 -2.86
N ASP A 165 1.44 6.40 -3.60
CA ASP A 165 1.76 6.08 -4.98
C ASP A 165 0.48 5.74 -5.77
N GLY A 166 0.54 5.89 -7.09
CA GLY A 166 -0.53 5.45 -7.97
C GLY A 166 -1.54 6.53 -8.39
N GLU A 167 -1.46 7.79 -7.89
CA GLU A 167 -2.34 8.88 -8.34
C GLU A 167 -2.22 9.08 -9.86
N TRP A 168 -1.02 8.92 -10.39
CA TRP A 168 -0.72 9.03 -11.82
C TRP A 168 -1.54 8.08 -12.72
N ASP A 169 -2.09 7.00 -12.18
CA ASP A 169 -2.96 6.08 -12.91
C ASP A 169 -4.26 6.74 -13.33
N GLN A 170 -4.77 7.67 -12.53
CA GLN A 170 -5.96 8.47 -12.80
C GLN A 170 -5.64 9.84 -13.41
N MET A 171 -4.58 9.93 -14.21
CA MET A 171 -4.18 11.12 -14.96
C MET A 171 -4.07 10.81 -16.45
N GLU A 172 -4.50 11.76 -17.28
CA GLU A 172 -4.25 11.70 -18.72
C GLU A 172 -2.74 11.68 -18.98
N TRP A 173 -2.32 10.99 -20.04
CA TRP A 173 -0.93 10.92 -20.47
C TRP A 173 -0.82 11.13 -21.97
N ASP A 174 -0.12 12.17 -22.41
CA ASP A 174 0.05 12.52 -23.82
C ASP A 174 1.34 11.93 -24.46
N GLY A 175 2.05 11.07 -23.74
CA GLY A 175 3.33 10.48 -24.15
C GLY A 175 4.55 11.27 -23.66
N LYS A 176 4.37 12.45 -23.05
CA LYS A 176 5.43 13.31 -22.53
C LYS A 176 5.20 13.82 -21.12
N ARG A 177 3.95 14.10 -20.76
CA ARG A 177 3.56 14.67 -19.47
C ARG A 177 2.20 14.16 -19.04
N PHE A 178 1.98 14.21 -17.72
CA PHE A 178 0.65 14.02 -17.15
C PHE A 178 -0.22 15.24 -17.43
N GLY A 179 -1.46 14.96 -17.80
CA GLY A 179 -2.49 15.95 -18.08
C GLY A 179 -3.50 16.09 -16.93
N LYS A 180 -4.77 16.28 -17.29
CA LYS A 180 -5.88 16.45 -16.35
C LYS A 180 -6.09 15.16 -15.52
N LYS A 181 -6.46 15.32 -14.25
CA LYS A 181 -6.97 14.21 -13.41
C LYS A 181 -8.30 13.71 -13.97
N MET A 182 -8.41 12.39 -14.14
CA MET A 182 -9.66 11.73 -14.54
C MET A 182 -10.58 11.54 -13.35
N MET A 183 -10.02 11.15 -12.19
CA MET A 183 -10.73 11.02 -10.94
C MET A 183 -9.99 11.75 -9.82
N ASP A 184 -10.74 12.23 -8.83
CA ASP A 184 -10.21 12.97 -7.68
C ASP A 184 -10.08 12.05 -6.46
N PHE A 185 -8.86 11.88 -5.96
CA PHE A 185 -8.57 11.13 -4.74
C PHE A 185 -8.89 11.89 -3.45
N LYS A 186 -9.46 13.08 -3.52
CA LYS A 186 -9.80 13.94 -2.36
C LYS A 186 -8.59 14.17 -1.44
N LEU A 187 -7.44 14.47 -2.04
CA LEU A 187 -6.18 14.56 -1.30
C LEU A 187 -6.21 15.57 -0.16
N ASP A 188 -6.91 16.70 -0.31
CA ASP A 188 -7.07 17.69 0.77
C ASP A 188 -7.75 17.10 2.01
N GLU A 189 -8.77 16.27 1.81
CA GLU A 189 -9.46 15.57 2.90
C GLU A 189 -8.58 14.48 3.50
N VAL A 190 -7.88 13.72 2.66
CA VAL A 190 -6.97 12.63 3.08
C VAL A 190 -5.80 13.19 3.89
N TYR A 191 -5.17 14.28 3.43
CA TYR A 191 -4.04 14.90 4.13
C TYR A 191 -4.47 15.52 5.45
N ARG A 192 -5.66 16.12 5.49
CA ARG A 192 -6.25 16.62 6.73
C ARG A 192 -6.47 15.48 7.73
N LEU A 193 -7.09 14.37 7.30
CA LEU A 193 -7.28 13.17 8.12
C LEU A 193 -5.96 12.68 8.73
N ILE A 194 -4.90 12.61 7.93
CA ILE A 194 -3.57 12.17 8.41
C ILE A 194 -3.07 13.10 9.51
N HIS A 195 -3.13 14.41 9.31
CA HIS A 195 -2.61 15.38 10.30
C HIS A 195 -3.52 15.55 11.52
N GLU A 196 -4.83 15.28 11.39
CA GLU A 196 -5.74 15.22 12.55
C GLU A 196 -5.41 14.03 13.46
N LEU A 197 -5.09 12.87 12.87
CA LEU A 197 -4.77 11.66 13.62
C LEU A 197 -3.32 11.62 14.10
N GLN A 198 -2.38 12.09 13.29
CA GLN A 198 -0.95 12.15 13.61
C GLN A 198 -0.30 13.43 13.06
N PRO A 199 -0.34 14.55 13.81
CA PRO A 199 0.14 15.86 13.33
C PRO A 199 1.61 15.88 12.90
N GLN A 200 2.44 14.99 13.45
CA GLN A 200 3.87 14.86 13.14
C GLN A 200 4.16 14.00 11.91
N ALA A 201 3.16 13.27 11.38
CA ALA A 201 3.37 12.36 10.26
C ALA A 201 3.70 13.14 8.98
N LEU A 202 4.76 12.73 8.30
CA LEU A 202 5.12 13.29 7.00
C LEU A 202 4.25 12.64 5.91
N ILE A 203 3.93 13.44 4.90
CA ILE A 203 3.24 12.94 3.70
C ILE A 203 4.22 13.05 2.53
N GLY A 204 4.53 11.89 1.94
CA GLY A 204 5.31 11.79 0.73
C GLY A 204 4.47 11.22 -0.41
N SER A 205 4.87 11.47 -1.64
CA SER A 205 4.17 10.95 -2.80
C SER A 205 5.11 10.69 -3.96
N ASN A 206 4.83 9.62 -4.71
CA ASN A 206 5.47 9.33 -5.98
C ASN A 206 4.75 10.08 -7.12
N HIS A 207 4.66 11.41 -6.97
CA HIS A 207 4.13 12.25 -8.03
C HIS A 207 5.18 12.54 -9.08
N HIS A 208 4.84 12.30 -10.33
CA HIS A 208 5.65 12.74 -11.47
C HIS A 208 5.40 14.20 -11.85
N ILE A 209 4.62 14.91 -11.04
CA ILE A 209 4.31 16.34 -11.20
C ILE A 209 4.86 17.06 -9.98
N ALA A 210 5.75 18.02 -10.21
CA ALA A 210 6.18 18.91 -9.14
C ALA A 210 4.95 19.64 -8.57
N PRO A 211 4.81 19.78 -7.24
CA PRO A 211 3.77 20.62 -6.68
C PRO A 211 3.96 22.05 -7.23
N ASN A 212 2.89 22.63 -7.74
CA ASN A 212 2.86 24.05 -8.13
C ASN A 212 2.93 24.93 -6.89
#